data_ed1183c3855f76e8685e6e00f3ceee8b
#
_entry.id   ed1183c3855f76e8685e6e00f3ceee8b
#
_cell.length_a   1.000
_cell.length_b   1.000
_cell.length_c   1.000
_cell.angle_alpha   90.00
_cell.angle_beta   90.00
_cell.angle_gamma   90.00
#
_symmetry.space_group_name_H-M   'P 1'
#
loop_
_entity.id
_entity.type
_entity.pdbx_description
1 polymer ?
#
loop_
_entity_poly.entity_id
_entity_poly.type
_entity_poly.pdbx_seq_one_letter_code
_entity_poly.pdbx_strand_id
1 'polypeptide(L)'
;MRKLSFKPVFDIDCEKWPTISTDFEIEHFLSTLSQRFDLEPITVLVRSKKWVREWSECPKAVACAWREDENSFVAFSKEIFVPLHPKWRVFRSWKERFFFLAVLHEFVHVYMRIKHPDILEPHSPEFFAMEQSLAREFGLRYLFV
;
A
#
# COMPACT_ATOMS: atom_id res chain seq x y z
N MET A 1 -10.63 15.72 10.71
CA MET A 1 -10.91 14.49 9.94
C MET A 1 -10.14 14.50 8.64
N ARG A 2 -9.59 13.37 8.28
CA ARG A 2 -8.78 13.26 7.07
C ARG A 2 -9.60 12.64 5.94
N LYS A 3 -9.49 13.21 4.77
CA LYS A 3 -10.13 12.71 3.57
C LYS A 3 -9.09 12.60 2.46
N LEU A 4 -9.05 11.48 1.78
CA LEU A 4 -8.13 11.28 0.66
C LEU A 4 -8.76 11.75 -0.63
N SER A 5 -7.99 12.51 -1.41
CA SER A 5 -8.38 12.95 -2.74
C SER A 5 -7.25 12.62 -3.70
N PHE A 6 -7.56 11.94 -4.80
CA PHE A 6 -6.59 11.50 -5.77
C PHE A 6 -6.65 12.36 -7.02
N LYS A 7 -5.52 12.94 -7.40
CA LYS A 7 -5.40 13.72 -8.63
C LYS A 7 -4.39 13.07 -9.55
N PRO A 8 -4.68 12.94 -10.83
CA PRO A 8 -3.71 12.43 -11.79
C PRO A 8 -2.46 13.31 -11.80
N VAL A 9 -1.31 12.69 -11.96
CA VAL A 9 -0.04 13.39 -12.15
C VAL A 9 0.38 13.15 -13.59
N PHE A 10 0.43 14.23 -14.38
CA PHE A 10 0.64 14.11 -15.83
C PHE A 10 2.06 13.72 -16.23
N ASP A 11 3.03 13.97 -15.37
CA ASP A 11 4.43 13.69 -15.65
C ASP A 11 4.90 12.44 -14.92
N ILE A 12 4.07 11.41 -14.91
CA ILE A 12 4.42 10.12 -14.30
C ILE A 12 5.53 9.46 -15.12
N ASP A 13 6.59 9.08 -14.43
CA ASP A 13 7.63 8.22 -15.01
C ASP A 13 7.10 6.79 -15.05
N CYS A 14 6.77 6.32 -16.26
CA CYS A 14 6.22 5.00 -16.47
C CYS A 14 7.15 3.87 -16.02
N GLU A 15 8.44 4.10 -15.97
CA GLU A 15 9.40 3.11 -15.49
C GLU A 15 9.28 2.88 -13.98
N LYS A 16 8.81 3.89 -13.25
CA LYS A 16 8.57 3.78 -11.81
C LYS A 16 7.23 3.19 -11.46
N TRP A 17 6.34 3.08 -12.43
CA TRP A 17 5.00 2.57 -12.20
C TRP A 17 5.02 1.04 -12.27
N PRO A 18 4.76 0.35 -11.15
CA PRO A 18 4.78 -1.10 -11.17
C PRO A 18 3.56 -1.66 -11.89
N THR A 19 3.73 -2.80 -12.54
CA THR A 19 2.61 -3.58 -13.03
C THR A 19 2.15 -4.50 -11.90
N ILE A 20 0.97 -4.26 -11.40
CA ILE A 20 0.39 -5.06 -10.32
C ILE A 20 -0.89 -5.69 -10.83
N SER A 21 -0.83 -6.95 -11.23
CA SER A 21 -1.97 -7.65 -11.81
C SER A 21 -2.32 -8.94 -11.07
N THR A 22 -1.40 -9.47 -10.27
CA THR A 22 -1.60 -10.69 -9.49
C THR A 22 -1.00 -10.50 -8.10
N ASP A 23 -1.37 -11.36 -7.16
CA ASP A 23 -0.77 -11.35 -5.83
C ASP A 23 0.73 -11.60 -5.88
N PHE A 24 1.22 -12.41 -6.82
CA PHE A 24 2.64 -12.61 -7.03
C PHE A 24 3.35 -11.31 -7.44
N GLU A 25 2.77 -10.54 -8.34
CA GLU A 25 3.36 -9.28 -8.78
C GLU A 25 3.36 -8.23 -7.67
N ILE A 26 2.30 -8.18 -6.86
CA ILE A 26 2.25 -7.32 -5.67
C ILE A 26 3.35 -7.70 -4.69
N GLU A 27 3.52 -8.99 -4.45
CA GLU A 27 4.55 -9.50 -3.55
C GLU A 27 5.93 -9.11 -4.04
N HIS A 28 6.18 -9.25 -5.34
CA HIS A 28 7.45 -8.85 -5.94
C HIS A 28 7.69 -7.34 -5.78
N PHE A 29 6.69 -6.53 -6.05
CA PHE A 29 6.78 -5.08 -5.88
C PHE A 29 7.08 -4.69 -4.44
N LEU A 30 6.35 -5.26 -3.49
CA LEU A 30 6.55 -4.96 -2.07
C LEU A 30 7.89 -5.47 -1.56
N SER A 31 8.36 -6.61 -2.04
CA SER A 31 9.67 -7.13 -1.66
C SER A 31 10.81 -6.26 -2.22
N THR A 32 10.65 -5.76 -3.43
CA THR A 32 11.62 -4.81 -4.01
C THR A 32 11.66 -3.52 -3.19
N LEU A 33 10.50 -3.02 -2.81
CA LEU A 33 10.40 -1.83 -1.97
C LEU A 33 11.01 -2.08 -0.59
N SER A 34 10.79 -3.27 -0.02
CA SER A 34 11.38 -3.67 1.26
C SER A 34 12.91 -3.68 1.21
N GLN A 35 13.49 -4.24 0.15
CA GLN A 35 14.93 -4.26 -0.02
C GLN A 35 15.53 -2.85 -0.01
N ARG A 36 14.83 -1.92 -0.61
CA ARG A 36 15.25 -0.53 -0.68
C ARG A 36 15.39 0.12 0.69
N PHE A 37 14.63 -0.35 1.67
CA PHE A 37 14.63 0.16 3.04
C PHE A 37 15.24 -0.82 4.05
N ASP A 38 15.97 -1.83 3.58
CA ASP A 38 16.60 -2.86 4.41
C ASP A 38 15.58 -3.61 5.29
N LEU A 39 14.45 -3.97 4.71
CA LEU A 39 13.42 -4.77 5.38
C LEU A 39 13.42 -6.18 4.81
N GLU A 40 12.90 -7.12 5.60
CA GLU A 40 12.66 -8.48 5.12
C GLU A 40 11.58 -8.50 4.03
N PRO A 41 11.54 -9.54 3.18
CA PRO A 41 10.47 -9.69 2.18
C PRO A 41 9.09 -9.73 2.84
N ILE A 42 8.09 -9.26 2.11
CA ILE A 42 6.70 -9.22 2.58
C ILE A 42 5.91 -10.30 1.84
N THR A 43 5.19 -11.13 2.59
CA THR A 43 4.26 -12.09 2.02
C THR A 43 2.91 -11.42 1.80
N VAL A 44 2.38 -11.55 0.59
CA VAL A 44 1.12 -10.92 0.19
C VAL A 44 0.03 -11.96 0.04
N LEU A 45 -1.12 -11.67 0.62
CA LEU A 45 -2.32 -12.49 0.51
C LEU A 45 -3.44 -11.66 -0.11
N VAL A 46 -4.21 -12.28 -1.02
CA VAL A 46 -5.44 -11.68 -1.52
C VAL A 46 -6.57 -12.57 -1.04
N ARG A 47 -7.47 -12.02 -0.25
CA ARG A 47 -8.52 -12.77 0.45
C ARG A 47 -9.87 -12.08 0.31
N SER A 48 -10.93 -12.78 0.72
CA SER A 48 -12.26 -12.18 0.73
C SER A 48 -12.34 -11.02 1.71
N LYS A 49 -13.26 -10.11 1.47
CA LYS A 49 -13.55 -8.99 2.38
C LYS A 49 -13.86 -9.49 3.79
N LYS A 50 -14.63 -10.57 3.90
CA LYS A 50 -14.95 -11.18 5.18
C LYS A 50 -13.70 -11.63 5.93
N TRP A 51 -12.79 -12.31 5.23
CA TRP A 51 -11.54 -12.77 5.83
C TRP A 51 -10.69 -11.60 6.35
N VAL A 52 -10.54 -10.56 5.55
CA VAL A 52 -9.73 -9.37 5.93
C VAL A 52 -10.32 -8.70 7.16
N ARG A 53 -11.64 -8.55 7.21
CA ARG A 53 -12.34 -7.93 8.36
C ARG A 53 -12.24 -8.74 9.62
N GLU A 54 -12.39 -10.05 9.54
CA GLU A 54 -12.25 -10.94 10.69
C GLU A 54 -10.82 -10.98 11.19
N TRP A 55 -9.86 -11.11 10.31
CA TRP A 55 -8.45 -11.17 10.68
C TRP A 55 -7.96 -9.87 11.32
N SER A 56 -8.31 -8.74 10.75
CA SER A 56 -7.90 -7.41 11.24
C SER A 56 -8.72 -6.95 12.45
N GLU A 57 -9.83 -7.63 12.75
CA GLU A 57 -10.79 -7.21 13.78
C GLU A 57 -11.36 -5.81 13.51
N CYS A 58 -11.38 -5.40 12.26
CA CYS A 58 -11.89 -4.10 11.83
C CYS A 58 -13.02 -4.29 10.81
N PRO A 59 -14.26 -3.88 11.13
CA PRO A 59 -15.42 -4.16 10.27
C PRO A 59 -15.40 -3.40 8.94
N LYS A 60 -14.52 -2.41 8.79
CA LYS A 60 -14.41 -1.61 7.56
C LYS A 60 -13.09 -1.86 6.82
N ALA A 61 -12.26 -2.77 7.30
CA ALA A 61 -10.96 -3.00 6.68
C ALA A 61 -11.08 -3.57 5.27
N VAL A 62 -10.26 -3.06 4.37
CA VAL A 62 -10.11 -3.57 3.00
C VAL A 62 -8.70 -4.12 2.77
N ALA A 63 -7.81 -3.88 3.71
CA ALA A 63 -6.44 -4.39 3.74
C ALA A 63 -5.95 -4.38 5.17
N CYS A 64 -4.91 -5.17 5.44
CA CYS A 64 -4.27 -5.18 6.75
C CYS A 64 -2.83 -5.65 6.62
N ALA A 65 -2.02 -5.30 7.61
CA ALA A 65 -0.62 -5.72 7.70
C ALA A 65 -0.33 -6.20 9.11
N TRP A 66 0.48 -7.24 9.22
CA TRP A 66 0.89 -7.76 10.52
C TRP A 66 2.26 -8.42 10.43
N ARG A 67 2.84 -8.71 11.56
CA ARG A 67 4.14 -9.38 11.65
C ARG A 67 4.01 -10.59 12.59
N GLU A 68 4.56 -11.72 12.16
CA GLU A 68 4.49 -12.96 12.90
C GLU A 68 5.78 -13.73 12.70
N ASP A 69 6.43 -14.12 13.79
CA ASP A 69 7.72 -14.85 13.74
C ASP A 69 8.76 -14.19 12.85
N GLU A 70 8.91 -12.87 12.97
CA GLU A 70 9.83 -12.04 12.19
C GLU A 70 9.51 -11.97 10.69
N ASN A 71 8.33 -12.43 10.30
CA ASN A 71 7.86 -12.32 8.91
C ASN A 71 6.76 -11.27 8.82
N SER A 72 6.81 -10.46 7.78
CA SER A 72 5.81 -9.43 7.52
C SER A 72 4.80 -9.94 6.50
N PHE A 73 3.53 -9.66 6.78
CA PHE A 73 2.40 -10.08 5.95
C PHE A 73 1.52 -8.89 5.64
N VAL A 74 0.98 -8.88 4.45
CA VAL A 74 -0.01 -7.90 4.02
C VAL A 74 -1.13 -8.66 3.32
N ALA A 75 -2.37 -8.33 3.62
CA ALA A 75 -3.53 -8.93 2.98
C ALA A 75 -4.41 -7.83 2.36
N PHE A 76 -4.92 -8.10 1.17
CA PHE A 76 -5.83 -7.21 0.46
C PHE A 76 -7.13 -7.92 0.18
N SER A 77 -8.23 -7.18 0.30
CA SER A 77 -9.54 -7.67 -0.10
C SER A 77 -9.62 -7.80 -1.62
N LYS A 78 -10.21 -8.89 -2.09
CA LYS A 78 -10.47 -9.09 -3.53
C LYS A 78 -11.27 -7.95 -4.15
N GLU A 79 -12.07 -7.27 -3.36
CA GLU A 79 -12.93 -6.18 -3.85
C GLU A 79 -12.15 -4.95 -4.29
N ILE A 80 -10.99 -4.70 -3.68
CA ILE A 80 -10.18 -3.53 -4.05
C ILE A 80 -9.09 -3.88 -5.06
N PHE A 81 -8.87 -5.17 -5.30
CA PHE A 81 -7.82 -5.62 -6.21
C PHE A 81 -8.16 -5.24 -7.65
N VAL A 82 -7.26 -4.54 -8.32
CA VAL A 82 -7.35 -4.21 -9.74
C VAL A 82 -5.98 -4.32 -10.37
N PRO A 83 -5.89 -4.77 -11.64
CA PRO A 83 -4.62 -4.75 -12.36
C PRO A 83 -4.18 -3.30 -12.63
N LEU A 84 -2.87 -3.04 -12.49
CA LEU A 84 -2.28 -1.75 -12.81
C LEU A 84 -1.20 -1.96 -13.87
N HIS A 85 -1.14 -1.08 -14.84
CA HIS A 85 -0.20 -1.19 -15.95
C HIS A 85 0.66 0.06 -16.11
N PRO A 86 1.97 -0.09 -16.35
CA PRO A 86 2.88 1.05 -16.50
C PRO A 86 2.65 1.86 -17.79
N LYS A 87 1.86 1.35 -18.73
CA LYS A 87 1.53 2.05 -19.98
C LYS A 87 0.69 3.30 -19.77
N TRP A 88 0.01 3.40 -18.65
CA TRP A 88 -0.87 4.51 -18.34
C TRP A 88 -0.09 5.58 -17.60
N ARG A 89 -0.04 6.78 -18.17
CA ARG A 89 0.66 7.90 -17.55
C ARG A 89 -0.09 8.53 -16.40
N VAL A 90 -1.36 8.17 -16.26
CA VAL A 90 -2.23 8.58 -15.15
C VAL A 90 -3.06 7.39 -14.74
N PHE A 91 -3.49 7.37 -13.48
CA PHE A 91 -4.42 6.36 -13.02
C PHE A 91 -5.77 6.60 -13.71
N ARG A 92 -6.27 5.57 -14.38
CA ARG A 92 -7.51 5.67 -15.18
C ARG A 92 -8.76 5.80 -14.34
N SER A 93 -8.77 5.24 -13.14
CA SER A 93 -9.95 5.18 -12.30
C SER A 93 -9.61 5.43 -10.85
N TRP A 94 -10.65 5.77 -10.09
CA TRP A 94 -10.55 5.88 -8.65
C TRP A 94 -10.11 4.55 -8.01
N LYS A 95 -10.59 3.42 -8.55
CA LYS A 95 -10.23 2.09 -8.05
C LYS A 95 -8.74 1.81 -8.17
N GLU A 96 -8.12 2.17 -9.29
CA GLU A 96 -6.67 2.00 -9.48
C GLU A 96 -5.90 2.84 -8.47
N ARG A 97 -6.27 4.09 -8.29
CA ARG A 97 -5.64 4.99 -7.33
C ARG A 97 -5.78 4.47 -5.90
N PHE A 98 -7.00 4.06 -5.57
CA PHE A 98 -7.29 3.55 -4.24
C PHE A 98 -6.48 2.29 -3.94
N PHE A 99 -6.47 1.34 -4.87
CA PHE A 99 -5.73 0.10 -4.68
C PHE A 99 -4.24 0.35 -4.52
N PHE A 100 -3.67 1.17 -5.39
CA PHE A 100 -2.23 1.45 -5.30
C PHE A 100 -1.87 2.17 -4.00
N LEU A 101 -2.70 3.11 -3.58
CA LEU A 101 -2.49 3.76 -2.28
C LEU A 101 -2.61 2.75 -1.14
N ALA A 102 -3.55 1.81 -1.21
CA ALA A 102 -3.68 0.75 -0.21
C ALA A 102 -2.40 -0.09 -0.13
N VAL A 103 -1.80 -0.43 -1.27
CA VAL A 103 -0.53 -1.17 -1.32
C VAL A 103 0.56 -0.39 -0.58
N LEU A 104 0.71 0.89 -0.89
CA LEU A 104 1.70 1.74 -0.21
C LEU A 104 1.38 1.91 1.27
N HIS A 105 0.13 2.08 1.61
CA HIS A 105 -0.34 2.25 2.99
C HIS A 105 0.05 1.04 3.86
N GLU A 106 -0.20 -0.17 3.37
CA GLU A 106 0.16 -1.38 4.12
C GLU A 106 1.68 -1.55 4.19
N PHE A 107 2.40 -1.19 3.15
CA PHE A 107 3.87 -1.18 3.21
C PHE A 107 4.36 -0.24 4.33
N VAL A 108 3.79 0.94 4.45
CA VAL A 108 4.21 1.89 5.49
C VAL A 108 3.95 1.33 6.89
N HIS A 109 2.86 0.56 7.10
CA HIS A 109 2.66 -0.14 8.37
C HIS A 109 3.79 -1.12 8.67
N VAL A 110 4.24 -1.88 7.67
CA VAL A 110 5.38 -2.80 7.83
C VAL A 110 6.65 -2.01 8.18
N TYR A 111 6.93 -0.97 7.42
CA TYR A 111 8.09 -0.10 7.63
C TYR A 111 8.10 0.48 9.05
N MET A 112 6.99 1.05 9.50
CA MET A 112 6.91 1.69 10.81
C MET A 112 7.08 0.69 11.95
N ARG A 113 6.53 -0.51 11.84
CA ARG A 113 6.69 -1.53 12.86
C ARG A 113 8.14 -1.95 13.05
N ILE A 114 8.89 -2.03 11.97
CA ILE A 114 10.28 -2.50 12.01
C ILE A 114 11.24 -1.36 12.37
N LYS A 115 11.08 -0.19 11.75
CA LYS A 115 12.01 0.93 11.90
C LYS A 115 11.68 1.86 13.07
N HIS A 116 10.41 1.92 13.46
CA HIS A 116 9.94 2.82 14.51
C HIS A 116 8.99 2.09 15.48
N PRO A 117 9.44 1.01 16.13
CA PRO A 117 8.56 0.21 17.00
C PRO A 117 8.10 0.96 18.26
N ASP A 118 8.75 2.07 18.60
CA ASP A 118 8.39 2.94 19.71
C ASP A 118 7.18 3.82 19.42
N ILE A 119 6.83 4.01 18.14
CA ILE A 119 5.65 4.78 17.76
C ILE A 119 4.45 3.83 17.77
N LEU A 120 3.62 3.93 18.82
CA LEU A 120 2.50 3.01 19.02
C LEU A 120 1.25 3.39 18.22
N GLU A 121 1.11 4.66 17.86
CA GLU A 121 -0.02 5.13 17.09
C GLU A 121 0.09 4.65 15.63
N PRO A 122 -0.88 3.83 15.13
CA PRO A 122 -0.76 3.22 13.80
C PRO A 122 -0.74 4.23 12.65
N HIS A 123 -1.44 5.35 12.81
CA HIS A 123 -1.52 6.37 11.77
C HIS A 123 -0.98 7.70 12.33
N SER A 124 0.27 7.66 12.75
CA SER A 124 0.98 8.83 13.28
C SER A 124 1.32 9.85 12.18
N PRO A 125 1.71 11.08 12.53
CA PRO A 125 2.23 12.03 11.54
C PRO A 125 3.40 11.48 10.74
N GLU A 126 4.28 10.70 11.37
CA GLU A 126 5.43 10.06 10.71
C GLU A 126 4.97 9.04 9.68
N PHE A 127 3.92 8.27 9.99
CA PHE A 127 3.30 7.34 9.05
C PHE A 127 2.84 8.08 7.79
N PHE A 128 2.08 9.14 7.95
CA PHE A 128 1.54 9.87 6.82
C PHE A 128 2.60 10.59 6.01
N ALA A 129 3.67 11.08 6.64
CA ALA A 129 4.78 11.67 5.92
C ALA A 129 5.45 10.65 5.00
N MET A 130 5.66 9.44 5.49
CA MET A 130 6.24 8.35 4.69
C MET A 130 5.31 7.93 3.56
N GLU A 131 4.02 7.78 3.84
CA GLU A 131 3.01 7.43 2.83
C GLU A 131 2.96 8.46 1.71
N GLN A 132 2.93 9.75 2.04
CA GLN A 132 2.93 10.82 1.04
C GLN A 132 4.21 10.83 0.21
N SER A 133 5.35 10.61 0.84
CA SER A 133 6.63 10.57 0.13
C SER A 133 6.65 9.46 -0.91
N LEU A 134 6.21 8.27 -0.55
CA LEU A 134 6.13 7.14 -1.48
C LEU A 134 5.09 7.39 -2.58
N ALA A 135 3.93 7.90 -2.22
CA ALA A 135 2.89 8.20 -3.20
C ALA A 135 3.38 9.17 -4.28
N ARG A 136 4.08 10.22 -3.88
CA ARG A 136 4.66 11.19 -4.83
C ARG A 136 5.70 10.54 -5.73
N GLU A 137 6.52 9.68 -5.18
CA GLU A 137 7.56 9.00 -5.95
C GLU A 137 6.97 8.18 -7.09
N PHE A 138 5.79 7.61 -6.89
CA PHE A 138 5.09 6.83 -7.92
C PHE A 138 4.03 7.66 -8.66
N GLY A 139 4.08 8.99 -8.55
CA GLY A 139 3.21 9.87 -9.30
C GLY A 139 1.78 9.98 -8.78
N LEU A 140 1.54 9.57 -7.56
CA LEU A 140 0.23 9.64 -6.93
C LEU A 140 0.21 10.78 -5.90
N ARG A 141 -0.84 11.62 -5.94
CA ARG A 141 -1.04 12.68 -4.96
C ARG A 141 -2.34 12.47 -4.22
N TYR A 142 -2.37 12.82 -2.96
CA TYR A 142 -3.58 12.87 -2.18
C TYR A 142 -3.53 14.04 -1.18
N LEU A 143 -4.71 14.47 -0.75
CA LEU A 143 -4.85 15.62 0.14
C LEU A 143 -5.58 15.20 1.41
N PHE A 144 -5.23 15.88 2.50
CA PHE A 144 -5.98 15.82 3.74
C PHE A 144 -7.00 16.95 3.76
N VAL A 145 -8.23 16.60 4.02
CA VAL A 145 -9.33 17.54 4.05
C VAL A 145 -10.01 17.50 5.42
#